data_93c14e9f7fc0d9e64604219350b9d7e7
#
_entry.id   93c14e9f7fc0d9e64604219350b9d7e7
#
_cell.length_a   1.000
_cell.length_b   1.000
_cell.length_c   1.000
_cell.angle_alpha   90.00
_cell.angle_beta   90.00
_cell.angle_gamma   90.00
#
_symmetry.space_group_name_H-M   'P 1'
#
loop_
_entity.id
_entity.type
_entity.pdbx_description
1 polymer ?
#
loop_
_entity_poly.entity_id
_entity_poly.type
_entity_poly.pdbx_seq_one_letter_code
_entity_poly.pdbx_strand_id
1 'polypeptide(L)'
;YYASRGLGDVYKRQEFVCDHNCFRDGDDAVRRISSYRIKYIRYYDTDDTLLKETAYKYGPGEDGCGVIRHEPDMDDDMGNCHTEQTVSYYYPRDSWSGSYSLGATLRLRTYYPYTIYRTNYDDGSHVQYDEVAEYQSEGGVLSGKTVYKYTLDPPLEGSLNRPAIALPGSPYPMEMESWHQGSLDSVIQYKYVDGRFEWLVRRDYTYMPYLSAKKIFRGRVWPTTRHVQIEANGSLREQPRLTTSPYDDNKNTYSYSYNAIDVGCMQLSEEVIEQREDDGRILRRRTNYYYDTNPYTASRKETTYADGRTVTERTLYAEDYLPSSVRTMLDRNLLSLPLERVVYTDETVTHGDTFRYDLYGRPDSLSTLASLDLSPASFRFSNRSSTGGKGAYTPDTHYIGRASLRYDADGNICEVQAVGQPPICYLWGYKGQYLVAEIRNAAYDEVTTALGAATVERIRTSVVLSEGDLAALDGLRTSRKEWHVTTATYIPLVGMASMTDPSGRETTYEYDAFGRLISVKDGKGEQVQSYDYHFATENR
;
A
#
# COMPACT_ATOMS: atom_id res chain seq x y z
N TYR A 1 7.75 7.66 11.76
CA TYR A 1 7.26 8.79 12.55
C TYR A 1 5.90 9.23 12.01
N TYR A 2 4.82 8.71 12.58
CA TYR A 2 3.51 9.33 12.43
C TYR A 2 3.10 9.86 13.80
N ALA A 3 3.27 11.15 14.01
CA ALA A 3 2.59 11.85 15.06
C ALA A 3 1.10 11.85 14.73
N SER A 4 0.29 11.10 15.46
CA SER A 4 -1.16 11.19 15.41
C SER A 4 -1.56 12.59 15.86
N ARG A 5 -2.06 13.39 14.93
CA ARG A 5 -2.67 14.67 15.25
C ARG A 5 -4.07 14.43 15.79
N GLY A 6 -4.28 14.77 17.05
CA GLY A 6 -5.59 15.02 17.61
C GLY A 6 -6.17 13.87 18.40
N LEU A 7 -5.89 13.94 19.65
CA LEU A 7 -6.57 13.59 20.89
C LEU A 7 -5.46 13.63 21.91
N GLY A 8 -5.54 14.47 22.94
CA GLY A 8 -4.48 14.78 23.89
C GLY A 8 -3.68 13.53 24.28
N ASP A 9 -2.45 13.47 23.80
CA ASP A 9 -1.61 12.31 23.97
C ASP A 9 -1.23 12.12 25.43
N VAL A 10 -1.75 11.06 25.97
CA VAL A 10 -1.47 10.58 27.32
C VAL A 10 -0.01 10.09 27.44
N TYR A 11 0.68 9.84 26.31
CA TYR A 11 2.02 9.26 26.30
C TYR A 11 3.09 10.28 25.94
N LYS A 12 4.06 10.49 26.84
CA LYS A 12 5.15 11.44 26.63
C LYS A 12 6.46 10.81 26.12
N ARG A 13 6.64 9.51 26.24
CA ARG A 13 7.81 8.79 25.73
C ARG A 13 7.44 7.40 25.21
N GLN A 14 7.94 7.07 24.03
CA GLN A 14 7.93 5.70 23.52
C GLN A 14 9.35 5.13 23.52
N GLU A 15 9.49 3.89 23.94
CA GLU A 15 10.73 3.14 23.90
C GLU A 15 10.54 1.90 23.00
N PHE A 16 11.44 1.74 22.04
CA PHE A 16 11.49 0.57 21.17
C PHE A 16 12.68 -0.29 21.58
N VAL A 17 12.41 -1.48 22.06
CA VAL A 17 13.44 -2.47 22.39
C VAL A 17 13.45 -3.54 21.32
N CYS A 18 14.61 -3.77 20.72
CA CYS A 18 14.80 -4.71 19.63
C CYS A 18 15.60 -5.94 20.07
N ASP A 19 15.43 -7.04 19.34
CA ASP A 19 16.24 -8.25 19.45
C ASP A 19 16.68 -8.67 18.04
N HIS A 20 17.69 -9.53 17.95
CA HIS A 20 18.14 -10.06 16.66
C HIS A 20 17.11 -11.01 16.07
N ASN A 21 16.96 -10.95 14.76
CA ASN A 21 16.27 -12.00 14.04
C ASN A 21 17.06 -13.32 14.14
N CYS A 22 16.34 -14.43 14.26
CA CYS A 22 16.93 -15.76 14.26
C CYS A 22 16.09 -16.77 13.49
N PHE A 23 16.75 -17.84 13.06
CA PHE A 23 16.16 -18.98 12.37
C PHE A 23 16.82 -20.27 12.85
N ARG A 24 16.25 -21.42 12.50
CA ARG A 24 16.87 -22.73 12.72
C ARG A 24 17.55 -23.19 11.43
N ASP A 25 18.81 -23.60 11.54
CA ASP A 25 19.54 -24.17 10.41
C ASP A 25 19.16 -25.64 10.16
N GLY A 26 19.78 -26.25 9.15
CA GLY A 26 19.53 -27.65 8.81
C GLY A 26 19.81 -28.66 9.92
N ASP A 27 20.59 -28.29 10.92
CA ASP A 27 20.91 -29.10 12.11
C ASP A 27 20.05 -28.74 13.33
N ASP A 28 18.96 -27.98 13.13
CA ASP A 28 18.04 -27.46 14.18
C ASP A 28 18.72 -26.51 15.18
N ALA A 29 19.90 -25.98 14.86
CA ALA A 29 20.59 -25.02 15.70
C ALA A 29 20.06 -23.60 15.45
N VAL A 30 19.88 -22.83 16.54
CA VAL A 30 19.42 -21.44 16.43
C VAL A 30 20.56 -20.55 15.94
N ARG A 31 20.37 -19.93 14.79
CA ARG A 31 21.28 -18.94 14.18
C ARG A 31 20.71 -17.53 14.29
N ARG A 32 21.56 -16.57 14.62
CA ARG A 32 21.22 -15.15 14.67
C ARG A 32 21.80 -14.43 13.48
N ILE A 33 21.04 -13.48 12.94
CA ILE A 33 21.50 -12.62 11.85
C ILE A 33 21.58 -11.15 12.30
N SER A 34 22.25 -10.33 11.52
CA SER A 34 22.50 -8.91 11.84
C SER A 34 21.29 -7.99 11.73
N SER A 35 20.15 -8.49 11.28
CA SER A 35 18.90 -7.73 11.26
C SER A 35 18.15 -7.83 12.59
N TYR A 36 17.29 -6.83 12.86
CA TYR A 36 16.59 -6.69 14.12
C TYR A 36 15.08 -6.79 13.95
N ARG A 37 14.40 -7.23 15.00
CA ARG A 37 12.96 -7.24 15.18
C ARG A 37 12.58 -6.52 16.47
N ILE A 38 11.36 -6.00 16.52
CA ILE A 38 10.85 -5.36 17.73
C ILE A 38 10.56 -6.44 18.79
N LYS A 39 11.03 -6.21 20.00
CA LYS A 39 10.75 -7.07 21.16
C LYS A 39 9.68 -6.46 22.06
N TYR A 40 9.81 -5.15 22.33
CA TYR A 40 8.85 -4.39 23.12
C TYR A 40 8.65 -3.00 22.53
N ILE A 41 7.42 -2.48 22.66
CA ILE A 41 7.09 -1.07 22.53
C ILE A 41 6.50 -0.64 23.86
N ARG A 42 7.15 0.29 24.55
CA ARG A 42 6.76 0.78 25.85
C ARG A 42 6.32 2.22 25.79
N TYR A 43 5.30 2.54 26.54
CA TYR A 43 4.71 3.88 26.59
C TYR A 43 4.76 4.34 28.04
N TYR A 44 5.34 5.49 28.25
CA TYR A 44 5.55 6.08 29.56
C TYR A 44 4.83 7.40 29.70
N ASP A 45 4.44 7.73 30.93
CA ASP A 45 3.94 9.06 31.30
C ASP A 45 5.10 10.03 31.54
N THR A 46 4.77 11.24 31.95
CA THR A 46 5.71 12.32 32.27
C THR A 46 6.66 12.06 33.40
N ASP A 47 6.26 11.22 34.35
CA ASP A 47 7.03 10.81 35.51
C ASP A 47 7.79 9.50 35.29
N ASP A 48 7.96 9.06 34.03
CA ASP A 48 8.54 7.79 33.61
C ASP A 48 7.78 6.54 34.12
N THR A 49 6.54 6.69 34.55
CA THR A 49 5.69 5.55 34.87
C THR A 49 5.31 4.80 33.59
N LEU A 50 5.54 3.49 33.57
CA LEU A 50 5.15 2.62 32.46
C LEU A 50 3.61 2.50 32.43
N LEU A 51 2.99 3.08 31.40
CA LEU A 51 1.54 3.04 31.19
C LEU A 51 1.12 1.81 30.42
N LYS A 52 1.80 1.53 29.31
CA LYS A 52 1.47 0.44 28.39
C LYS A 52 2.74 -0.21 27.86
N GLU A 53 2.71 -1.52 27.75
CA GLU A 53 3.72 -2.28 27.04
C GLU A 53 3.05 -3.21 26.01
N THR A 54 3.58 -3.20 24.80
CA THR A 54 3.28 -4.19 23.77
C THR A 54 4.53 -5.05 23.58
N ALA A 55 4.44 -6.34 23.92
CA ALA A 55 5.54 -7.28 23.76
C ALA A 55 5.28 -8.23 22.59
N TYR A 56 6.29 -8.47 21.78
CA TYR A 56 6.21 -9.36 20.63
C TYR A 56 7.01 -10.62 20.86
N LYS A 57 6.41 -11.77 20.57
CA LYS A 57 7.05 -13.06 20.51
C LYS A 57 6.83 -13.69 19.16
N TYR A 58 7.81 -14.41 18.67
CA TYR A 58 7.93 -14.83 17.28
C TYR A 58 8.10 -16.34 17.18
N GLY A 59 7.66 -16.89 16.07
CA GLY A 59 7.80 -18.29 15.71
C GLY A 59 6.76 -19.21 16.36
N PRO A 60 6.58 -20.41 15.82
CA PRO A 60 5.61 -21.38 16.32
C PRO A 60 5.84 -21.70 17.80
N GLY A 61 4.77 -21.55 18.59
CA GLY A 61 4.90 -21.76 20.04
C GLY A 61 5.82 -20.77 20.76
N GLU A 62 6.08 -19.62 20.15
CA GLU A 62 6.89 -18.52 20.72
C GLU A 62 8.39 -18.91 20.92
N ASP A 63 8.91 -19.81 20.07
CA ASP A 63 10.29 -20.31 20.13
C ASP A 63 11.33 -19.27 19.71
N GLY A 64 10.88 -18.15 19.13
CA GLY A 64 11.71 -17.04 18.70
C GLY A 64 12.34 -17.21 17.32
N CYS A 65 12.15 -18.34 16.64
CA CYS A 65 12.75 -18.60 15.33
C CYS A 65 11.77 -18.36 14.19
N GLY A 66 12.26 -17.81 13.10
CA GLY A 66 11.51 -17.60 11.87
C GLY A 66 12.04 -18.51 10.76
N VAL A 67 11.49 -18.29 9.59
CA VAL A 67 11.85 -18.99 8.35
C VAL A 67 12.79 -18.11 7.53
N ILE A 68 13.87 -18.68 7.04
CA ILE A 68 14.79 -18.05 6.10
C ILE A 68 14.55 -18.64 4.72
N ARG A 69 14.53 -17.78 3.70
CA ARG A 69 14.30 -18.23 2.33
C ARG A 69 15.45 -19.03 1.76
N HIS A 70 16.65 -18.58 2.04
CA HIS A 70 17.88 -19.21 1.59
C HIS A 70 18.96 -18.97 2.64
N GLU A 71 19.50 -20.05 3.17
CA GLU A 71 20.63 -19.99 4.08
C GLU A 71 21.90 -19.67 3.27
N PRO A 72 22.61 -18.57 3.59
CA PRO A 72 23.90 -18.30 2.96
C PRO A 72 24.88 -19.40 3.28
N ASP A 73 25.56 -19.94 2.28
CA ASP A 73 26.68 -20.84 2.48
C ASP A 73 27.87 -20.01 3.00
N MET A 74 28.08 -20.10 4.30
CA MET A 74 29.14 -19.34 4.97
C MET A 74 30.51 -20.02 4.81
N ASP A 75 30.54 -21.28 4.40
CA ASP A 75 31.78 -22.05 4.18
C ASP A 75 32.34 -21.84 2.77
N ASP A 76 31.52 -21.44 1.79
CA ASP A 76 31.98 -20.99 0.48
C ASP A 76 32.22 -19.49 0.49
N ASP A 77 33.43 -19.09 0.87
CA ASP A 77 33.86 -17.68 1.06
C ASP A 77 33.38 -16.71 -0.02
N MET A 78 33.15 -17.20 -1.24
CA MET A 78 32.82 -16.35 -2.39
C MET A 78 31.69 -16.94 -3.26
N GLY A 79 31.17 -18.11 -2.93
CA GLY A 79 30.18 -18.81 -3.76
C GLY A 79 28.90 -18.02 -3.99
N ASN A 80 28.51 -17.23 -3.01
CA ASN A 80 27.31 -16.39 -3.06
C ASN A 80 27.54 -15.01 -3.69
N CYS A 81 28.78 -14.64 -3.97
CA CYS A 81 29.15 -13.30 -4.42
C CYS A 81 29.77 -13.29 -5.82
N HIS A 82 29.82 -14.39 -6.52
CA HIS A 82 30.38 -14.44 -7.85
C HIS A 82 29.54 -15.24 -8.85
N THR A 83 29.76 -14.91 -10.12
CA THR A 83 29.29 -15.73 -11.24
C THR A 83 30.46 -16.30 -12.01
N GLU A 84 30.33 -17.50 -12.55
CA GLU A 84 31.31 -18.11 -13.40
C GLU A 84 30.81 -18.22 -14.84
N GLN A 85 31.65 -17.87 -15.78
CA GLN A 85 31.40 -17.99 -17.20
C GLN A 85 32.61 -18.60 -17.89
N THR A 86 32.37 -19.60 -18.72
CA THR A 86 33.43 -20.15 -19.61
C THR A 86 33.34 -19.43 -20.96
N VAL A 87 34.46 -18.83 -21.37
CA VAL A 87 34.57 -18.16 -22.67
C VAL A 87 35.68 -18.80 -23.45
N SER A 88 35.37 -19.28 -24.65
CA SER A 88 36.32 -19.84 -25.58
C SER A 88 36.78 -18.78 -26.57
N TYR A 89 38.08 -18.61 -26.67
CA TYR A 89 38.73 -17.70 -27.61
C TYR A 89 39.23 -18.45 -28.81
N TYR A 90 38.86 -17.99 -30.00
CA TYR A 90 39.31 -18.52 -31.26
C TYR A 90 40.11 -17.45 -32.00
N TYR A 91 41.16 -17.88 -32.71
CA TYR A 91 41.90 -17.01 -33.61
C TYR A 91 41.96 -17.60 -35.01
N PRO A 92 42.05 -16.77 -36.05
CA PRO A 92 42.16 -17.24 -37.41
C PRO A 92 43.38 -18.12 -37.60
N ARG A 93 43.17 -19.30 -38.16
CA ARG A 93 44.24 -20.23 -38.47
C ARG A 93 44.89 -19.85 -39.80
N ASP A 94 44.06 -19.32 -40.70
CA ASP A 94 44.47 -18.95 -42.04
C ASP A 94 43.49 -17.89 -42.58
N SER A 95 44.00 -16.83 -43.15
CA SER A 95 43.20 -15.73 -43.70
C SER A 95 42.41 -16.11 -44.97
N TRP A 96 42.73 -17.24 -45.60
CA TRP A 96 42.11 -17.69 -46.83
C TRP A 96 40.99 -18.70 -46.65
N SER A 97 41.11 -19.57 -45.66
CA SER A 97 40.15 -20.69 -45.45
C SER A 97 38.98 -20.32 -44.55
N GLY A 98 39.00 -19.15 -43.87
CA GLY A 98 37.99 -18.82 -42.87
C GLY A 98 37.97 -19.75 -41.66
N SER A 99 38.99 -20.62 -41.51
CA SER A 99 39.05 -21.58 -40.39
C SER A 99 39.66 -20.91 -39.15
N TYR A 100 39.14 -21.30 -37.99
CA TYR A 100 39.60 -20.79 -36.70
C TYR A 100 40.12 -21.93 -35.85
N SER A 101 41.11 -21.63 -35.04
CA SER A 101 41.64 -22.57 -34.04
C SER A 101 41.27 -22.08 -32.65
N LEU A 102 40.89 -23.01 -31.77
CA LEU A 102 40.73 -22.71 -30.37
C LEU A 102 42.07 -22.28 -29.81
N GLY A 103 42.18 -21.05 -29.39
CA GLY A 103 43.37 -20.45 -28.80
C GLY A 103 43.45 -20.59 -27.31
N ALA A 104 42.32 -20.33 -26.64
CA ALA A 104 42.21 -20.44 -25.20
C ALA A 104 40.77 -20.63 -24.78
N THR A 105 40.59 -21.33 -23.69
CA THR A 105 39.33 -21.34 -22.95
C THR A 105 39.58 -20.75 -21.59
N LEU A 106 38.93 -19.66 -21.32
CA LEU A 106 39.06 -18.94 -20.06
C LEU A 106 37.83 -19.13 -19.21
N ARG A 107 38.04 -19.36 -17.94
CA ARG A 107 37.00 -19.35 -16.93
C ARG A 107 37.03 -17.98 -16.28
N LEU A 108 36.01 -17.19 -16.55
CA LEU A 108 35.85 -15.86 -16.00
C LEU A 108 35.01 -15.94 -14.74
N ARG A 109 35.53 -15.39 -13.64
CA ARG A 109 34.77 -15.15 -12.42
C ARG A 109 34.54 -13.67 -12.26
N THR A 110 33.28 -13.29 -12.11
CA THR A 110 32.90 -11.91 -11.81
C THR A 110 32.43 -11.85 -10.37
N TYR A 111 33.15 -11.14 -9.53
CA TYR A 111 32.80 -10.95 -8.12
C TYR A 111 31.97 -9.70 -7.92
N TYR A 112 31.00 -9.81 -7.04
CA TYR A 112 30.11 -8.72 -6.66
C TYR A 112 30.32 -8.36 -5.19
N PRO A 113 30.16 -7.08 -4.78
CA PRO A 113 30.26 -6.67 -3.37
C PRO A 113 29.01 -7.03 -2.55
N TYR A 114 28.11 -7.81 -3.10
CA TYR A 114 26.85 -8.27 -2.51
C TYR A 114 26.56 -9.68 -2.98
N THR A 115 25.71 -10.37 -2.24
CA THR A 115 25.22 -11.69 -2.67
C THR A 115 24.43 -11.58 -3.98
N ILE A 116 24.70 -12.50 -4.93
CA ILE A 116 23.94 -12.60 -6.18
C ILE A 116 22.64 -13.39 -6.00
N TYR A 117 22.52 -14.13 -4.91
CA TYR A 117 21.30 -14.84 -4.55
C TYR A 117 20.38 -13.94 -3.74
N ARG A 118 19.10 -14.09 -3.99
CA ARG A 118 18.09 -13.39 -3.22
C ARG A 118 17.94 -14.08 -1.88
N THR A 119 18.61 -13.56 -0.87
CA THR A 119 18.53 -14.06 0.51
C THR A 119 17.36 -13.43 1.27
N ASN A 120 16.83 -12.31 0.74
CA ASN A 120 15.73 -11.58 1.36
C ASN A 120 14.40 -11.97 0.73
N TYR A 121 13.33 -11.85 1.50
CA TYR A 121 11.97 -11.81 1.00
C TYR A 121 11.72 -10.47 0.28
N ASP A 122 10.59 -10.34 -0.42
CA ASP A 122 10.29 -9.13 -1.20
C ASP A 122 10.12 -7.85 -0.38
N ASP A 123 9.82 -7.99 0.90
CA ASP A 123 9.77 -6.91 1.88
C ASP A 123 11.16 -6.46 2.39
N GLY A 124 12.22 -7.10 1.90
CA GLY A 124 13.60 -6.83 2.29
C GLY A 124 14.06 -7.52 3.57
N SER A 125 13.21 -8.32 4.22
CA SER A 125 13.60 -9.10 5.41
C SER A 125 14.36 -10.37 5.02
N HIS A 126 15.37 -10.75 5.82
CA HIS A 126 16.08 -12.03 5.67
C HIS A 126 15.30 -13.18 6.32
N VAL A 127 14.55 -12.88 7.38
CA VAL A 127 13.75 -13.84 8.14
C VAL A 127 12.32 -13.36 8.18
N GLN A 128 11.39 -14.22 7.87
CA GLN A 128 9.96 -14.00 8.11
C GLN A 128 9.46 -14.94 9.21
N TYR A 129 8.37 -14.57 9.83
CA TYR A 129 7.76 -15.33 10.90
C TYR A 129 6.37 -15.78 10.48
N ASP A 130 6.13 -17.08 10.53
CA ASP A 130 4.83 -17.70 10.27
C ASP A 130 3.86 -17.52 11.44
N GLU A 131 4.38 -17.25 12.65
CA GLU A 131 3.57 -16.93 13.83
C GLU A 131 4.19 -15.76 14.60
N VAL A 132 3.35 -14.77 14.96
CA VAL A 132 3.71 -13.64 15.81
C VAL A 132 2.65 -13.46 16.89
N ALA A 133 3.05 -13.48 18.15
CA ALA A 133 2.19 -13.18 19.28
C ALA A 133 2.49 -11.78 19.84
N GLU A 134 1.46 -10.93 19.85
CA GLU A 134 1.49 -9.59 20.42
C GLU A 134 0.78 -9.59 21.77
N TYR A 135 1.53 -9.34 22.84
CA TYR A 135 1.05 -9.26 24.21
C TYR A 135 0.81 -7.81 24.59
N GLN A 136 -0.28 -7.54 25.27
CA GLN A 136 -0.62 -6.20 25.74
C GLN A 136 -0.71 -6.18 27.27
N SER A 137 -0.05 -5.21 27.89
CA SER A 137 -0.15 -4.94 29.31
C SER A 137 -0.34 -3.45 29.58
N GLU A 138 -1.10 -3.12 30.61
CA GLU A 138 -1.36 -1.77 31.08
C GLU A 138 -1.02 -1.68 32.56
N GLY A 139 -0.24 -0.67 32.96
CA GLY A 139 0.23 -0.52 34.33
C GLY A 139 0.99 -1.76 34.86
N GLY A 140 1.64 -2.52 33.97
CA GLY A 140 2.35 -3.77 34.32
C GLY A 140 1.43 -4.99 34.48
N VAL A 141 0.13 -4.87 34.24
CA VAL A 141 -0.84 -5.97 34.28
C VAL A 141 -1.12 -6.47 32.88
N LEU A 142 -0.92 -7.76 32.65
CA LEU A 142 -1.21 -8.41 31.37
C LEU A 142 -2.72 -8.42 31.12
N SER A 143 -3.17 -7.85 30.00
CA SER A 143 -4.58 -7.77 29.61
C SER A 143 -4.99 -8.85 28.59
N GLY A 144 -4.09 -9.20 27.68
CA GLY A 144 -4.39 -10.19 26.65
C GLY A 144 -3.26 -10.37 25.65
N LYS A 145 -3.53 -11.14 24.59
CA LYS A 145 -2.65 -11.28 23.44
C LYS A 145 -3.42 -11.46 22.14
N THR A 146 -2.78 -11.09 21.03
CA THR A 146 -3.23 -11.41 19.67
C THR A 146 -2.16 -12.26 18.99
N VAL A 147 -2.57 -13.36 18.40
CA VAL A 147 -1.69 -14.25 17.63
C VAL A 147 -2.03 -14.13 16.16
N TYR A 148 -1.04 -13.83 15.34
CA TYR A 148 -1.11 -13.75 13.89
C TYR A 148 -0.38 -14.95 13.30
N LYS A 149 -1.00 -15.61 12.32
CA LYS A 149 -0.39 -16.72 11.57
C LYS A 149 -0.37 -16.39 10.09
N TYR A 150 0.73 -16.73 9.44
CA TYR A 150 0.98 -16.43 8.02
C TYR A 150 1.40 -17.69 7.28
N THR A 151 0.94 -17.84 6.03
CA THR A 151 1.51 -18.82 5.13
C THR A 151 2.82 -18.29 4.58
N LEU A 152 3.89 -19.01 4.85
CA LEU A 152 5.19 -18.80 4.23
C LEU A 152 5.53 -20.00 3.35
N ASP A 153 6.22 -19.74 2.24
CA ASP A 153 6.82 -20.84 1.49
C ASP A 153 7.87 -21.55 2.36
N PRO A 154 7.96 -22.86 2.26
CA PRO A 154 9.05 -23.58 2.88
C PRO A 154 10.38 -23.03 2.35
N PRO A 155 11.46 -23.15 3.13
CA PRO A 155 12.80 -22.87 2.65
C PRO A 155 13.01 -23.59 1.32
N LEU A 156 13.69 -22.96 0.38
CA LEU A 156 14.01 -23.59 -0.88
C LEU A 156 14.86 -24.84 -0.60
N GLU A 157 14.21 -25.98 -0.54
CA GLU A 157 14.87 -27.25 -0.49
C GLU A 157 15.61 -27.41 -1.81
N GLY A 158 16.87 -27.40 -1.75
CA GLY A 158 17.63 -27.74 -2.93
C GLY A 158 18.95 -28.22 -2.52
N SER A 159 19.25 -29.35 -3.06
CA SER A 159 20.58 -29.84 -3.11
C SER A 159 21.54 -28.68 -3.07
N LEU A 160 22.04 -28.49 -1.87
CA LEU A 160 23.21 -27.68 -1.70
C LEU A 160 23.01 -26.24 -2.12
N ASN A 161 22.19 -25.52 -1.37
CA ASN A 161 22.42 -24.10 -1.17
C ASN A 161 22.59 -23.27 -2.45
N ARG A 162 22.35 -23.88 -3.60
CA ARG A 162 22.29 -23.20 -4.89
C ARG A 162 20.90 -23.42 -5.43
N PRO A 163 19.99 -22.49 -5.18
CA PRO A 163 18.77 -22.52 -5.96
C PRO A 163 19.18 -22.60 -7.43
N ALA A 164 18.38 -23.27 -8.24
CA ALA A 164 18.56 -23.31 -9.70
C ALA A 164 18.35 -21.90 -10.31
N ILE A 165 19.00 -20.91 -9.69
CA ILE A 165 18.84 -19.47 -9.91
C ILE A 165 19.68 -19.03 -11.10
N ALA A 166 20.64 -19.82 -11.49
CA ALA A 166 21.37 -19.60 -12.72
C ALA A 166 21.18 -20.81 -13.63
N LEU A 167 20.71 -20.58 -14.83
CA LEU A 167 20.82 -21.57 -15.89
C LEU A 167 22.31 -21.94 -16.05
N PRO A 168 22.64 -23.20 -16.28
CA PRO A 168 24.04 -23.61 -16.50
C PRO A 168 24.70 -22.69 -17.52
N GLY A 169 25.79 -22.04 -17.12
CA GLY A 169 26.52 -21.09 -17.96
C GLY A 169 25.97 -19.68 -18.03
N SER A 170 24.84 -19.38 -17.39
CA SER A 170 24.34 -18.00 -17.27
C SER A 170 25.06 -17.26 -16.15
N PRO A 171 25.65 -16.07 -16.41
CA PRO A 171 26.23 -15.23 -15.37
C PRO A 171 25.19 -14.45 -14.58
N TYR A 172 23.91 -14.70 -14.78
CA TYR A 172 22.83 -13.93 -14.19
C TYR A 172 21.96 -14.78 -13.29
N PRO A 173 21.59 -14.28 -12.09
CA PRO A 173 20.63 -14.95 -11.22
C PRO A 173 19.24 -15.00 -11.86
N MET A 174 18.47 -16.05 -11.57
CA MET A 174 17.04 -16.10 -11.86
C MET A 174 16.28 -15.19 -10.88
N GLU A 175 15.23 -14.59 -11.37
CA GLU A 175 14.25 -13.96 -10.50
C GLU A 175 13.19 -14.97 -10.09
N MET A 176 12.78 -14.89 -8.84
CA MET A 176 11.77 -15.78 -8.27
C MET A 176 10.47 -15.02 -8.05
N GLU A 177 9.39 -15.75 -8.18
CA GLU A 177 8.04 -15.25 -7.90
C GLU A 177 7.76 -15.32 -6.41
N SER A 178 7.11 -14.30 -5.86
CA SER A 178 6.80 -14.21 -4.44
C SER A 178 5.38 -13.71 -4.15
N TRP A 179 4.57 -13.51 -5.21
CA TRP A 179 3.21 -12.98 -5.07
C TRP A 179 2.26 -13.87 -4.25
N HIS A 180 2.64 -15.11 -3.95
CA HIS A 180 1.86 -16.08 -3.19
C HIS A 180 2.29 -16.20 -1.71
N GLN A 181 3.31 -15.43 -1.29
CA GLN A 181 3.85 -15.49 0.06
C GLN A 181 3.24 -14.46 1.01
N GLY A 182 3.32 -14.73 2.31
CA GLY A 182 2.99 -13.78 3.37
C GLY A 182 1.49 -13.56 3.57
N SER A 183 0.64 -14.46 3.03
CA SER A 183 -0.81 -14.38 3.29
C SER A 183 -1.11 -14.59 4.77
N LEU A 184 -2.00 -13.77 5.32
CA LEU A 184 -2.44 -13.88 6.71
C LEU A 184 -3.49 -15.00 6.83
N ASP A 185 -3.15 -16.11 7.47
CA ASP A 185 -4.04 -17.28 7.58
C ASP A 185 -5.02 -17.16 8.73
N SER A 186 -4.56 -16.64 9.88
CA SER A 186 -5.47 -16.44 11.00
C SER A 186 -5.02 -15.34 11.96
N VAL A 187 -6.01 -14.76 12.66
CA VAL A 187 -5.82 -13.83 13.77
C VAL A 187 -6.64 -14.33 14.95
N ILE A 188 -6.01 -14.57 16.09
CA ILE A 188 -6.69 -15.05 17.30
C ILE A 188 -6.43 -14.07 18.44
N GLN A 189 -7.49 -13.48 18.96
CA GLN A 189 -7.45 -12.56 20.09
C GLN A 189 -7.82 -13.30 21.37
N TYR A 190 -7.02 -13.10 22.41
CA TYR A 190 -7.18 -13.70 23.72
C TYR A 190 -7.31 -12.63 24.80
N LYS A 191 -8.17 -12.82 25.77
CA LYS A 191 -8.15 -12.14 27.06
C LYS A 191 -7.32 -12.94 28.05
N TYR A 192 -6.74 -12.26 29.02
CA TYR A 192 -6.05 -12.90 30.13
C TYR A 192 -6.90 -12.80 31.40
N VAL A 193 -7.38 -13.94 31.89
CA VAL A 193 -8.27 -14.03 33.05
C VAL A 193 -7.83 -15.19 33.92
N ASP A 194 -7.73 -14.98 35.23
CA ASP A 194 -7.40 -16.00 36.24
C ASP A 194 -6.15 -16.82 35.89
N GLY A 195 -5.10 -16.15 35.38
CA GLY A 195 -3.82 -16.79 35.09
C GLY A 195 -3.75 -17.56 33.77
N ARG A 196 -4.77 -17.47 32.92
CA ARG A 196 -4.83 -18.18 31.63
C ARG A 196 -5.35 -17.30 30.49
N PHE A 197 -4.98 -17.68 29.26
CA PHE A 197 -5.50 -17.06 28.05
C PHE A 197 -6.76 -17.76 27.59
N GLU A 198 -7.83 -16.99 27.41
CA GLU A 198 -9.08 -17.44 26.81
C GLU A 198 -9.29 -16.69 25.50
N TRP A 199 -9.50 -17.44 24.39
CA TRP A 199 -9.77 -16.80 23.12
C TRP A 199 -11.14 -16.12 23.10
N LEU A 200 -11.19 -14.93 22.50
CA LEU A 200 -12.39 -14.13 22.33
C LEU A 200 -12.87 -14.10 20.89
N VAL A 201 -11.95 -13.82 19.97
CA VAL A 201 -12.25 -13.71 18.55
C VAL A 201 -11.19 -14.48 17.78
N ARG A 202 -11.65 -15.28 16.84
CA ARG A 202 -10.81 -15.97 15.86
C ARG A 202 -11.27 -15.56 14.47
N ARG A 203 -10.32 -15.20 13.60
CA ARG A 203 -10.52 -14.96 12.18
C ARG A 203 -9.63 -15.90 11.40
N ASP A 204 -10.21 -16.67 10.52
CA ASP A 204 -9.50 -17.55 9.62
C ASP A 204 -9.74 -17.08 8.18
N TYR A 205 -8.70 -17.08 7.37
CA TYR A 205 -8.71 -16.62 5.98
C TYR A 205 -8.28 -17.76 5.07
N THR A 206 -9.00 -17.93 3.97
CA THR A 206 -8.65 -18.90 2.94
C THR A 206 -8.43 -18.16 1.64
N TYR A 207 -7.36 -18.51 0.93
CA TYR A 207 -6.99 -17.88 -0.32
C TYR A 207 -6.99 -18.88 -1.47
N MET A 208 -7.25 -18.38 -2.66
CA MET A 208 -7.06 -19.11 -3.92
C MET A 208 -6.02 -18.38 -4.78
N PRO A 209 -5.06 -19.09 -5.36
CA PRO A 209 -4.13 -18.50 -6.30
C PRO A 209 -4.85 -18.16 -7.61
N TYR A 210 -4.69 -16.94 -8.06
CA TYR A 210 -5.04 -16.53 -9.42
C TYR A 210 -3.78 -16.37 -10.24
N LEU A 211 -3.67 -17.12 -11.34
CA LEU A 211 -2.59 -17.03 -12.29
C LEU A 211 -3.06 -16.33 -13.55
N SER A 212 -2.45 -15.21 -13.89
CA SER A 212 -2.73 -14.50 -15.13
C SER A 212 -2.24 -15.28 -16.34
N ALA A 213 -2.98 -15.23 -17.44
CA ALA A 213 -2.49 -15.72 -18.72
C ALA A 213 -1.29 -14.90 -19.28
N LYS A 214 -1.10 -13.70 -18.76
CA LYS A 214 0.03 -12.83 -19.12
C LYS A 214 1.25 -13.21 -18.29
N LYS A 215 2.41 -13.24 -18.94
CA LYS A 215 3.70 -13.47 -18.31
C LYS A 215 4.62 -12.29 -18.57
N ILE A 216 5.50 -12.01 -17.61
CA ILE A 216 6.59 -11.06 -17.81
C ILE A 216 7.77 -11.84 -18.35
N PHE A 217 8.30 -11.43 -19.51
CA PHE A 217 9.45 -12.07 -20.12
C PHE A 217 10.70 -11.23 -19.90
N ARG A 218 11.71 -11.84 -19.32
CA ARG A 218 13.04 -11.24 -19.18
C ARG A 218 14.06 -12.06 -19.95
N GLY A 219 14.62 -11.45 -20.98
CA GLY A 219 15.71 -12.00 -21.76
C GLY A 219 17.07 -11.46 -21.32
N ARG A 220 18.06 -12.31 -21.24
CA ARG A 220 19.45 -11.96 -20.97
C ARG A 220 20.35 -12.64 -21.97
N VAL A 221 21.33 -11.91 -22.48
CA VAL A 221 22.25 -12.39 -23.50
C VAL A 221 23.68 -12.19 -23.01
N TRP A 222 24.50 -13.21 -23.17
CA TRP A 222 25.93 -13.12 -22.81
C TRP A 222 26.78 -13.85 -23.84
N PRO A 223 28.03 -13.37 -24.11
CA PRO A 223 28.92 -14.00 -25.03
C PRO A 223 29.44 -15.33 -24.46
N THR A 224 29.43 -16.35 -25.26
CA THR A 224 30.03 -17.68 -24.93
C THR A 224 31.30 -17.95 -25.73
N THR A 225 31.41 -17.34 -26.91
CA THR A 225 32.57 -17.44 -27.76
C THR A 225 32.98 -16.08 -28.25
N ARG A 226 34.26 -15.75 -28.15
CA ARG A 226 34.84 -14.51 -28.64
C ARG A 226 35.93 -14.81 -29.63
N HIS A 227 35.96 -14.05 -30.72
CA HIS A 227 37.04 -14.08 -31.69
C HIS A 227 38.07 -13.02 -31.30
N VAL A 228 39.31 -13.46 -31.14
CA VAL A 228 40.42 -12.59 -30.81
C VAL A 228 41.55 -12.78 -31.81
N GLN A 229 42.23 -11.70 -32.14
CA GLN A 229 43.47 -11.74 -32.89
C GLN A 229 44.64 -11.62 -31.92
N ILE A 230 45.64 -12.50 -32.10
CA ILE A 230 46.89 -12.36 -31.38
C ILE A 230 47.77 -11.40 -32.18
N GLU A 231 48.09 -10.25 -31.59
CA GLU A 231 48.96 -9.26 -32.17
C GLU A 231 50.45 -9.76 -32.11
N ALA A 232 51.31 -9.18 -32.94
CA ALA A 232 52.74 -9.58 -33.00
C ALA A 232 53.48 -9.41 -31.65
N ASN A 233 52.98 -8.60 -30.76
CA ASN A 233 53.50 -8.42 -29.41
C ASN A 233 52.90 -9.41 -28.39
N GLY A 234 52.09 -10.37 -28.84
CA GLY A 234 51.40 -11.35 -27.99
C GLY A 234 50.13 -10.85 -27.29
N SER A 235 49.72 -9.60 -27.48
CA SER A 235 48.49 -9.09 -26.94
C SER A 235 47.25 -9.64 -27.67
N LEU A 236 46.15 -9.81 -26.97
CA LEU A 236 44.87 -10.24 -27.50
C LEU A 236 44.01 -9.03 -27.85
N ARG A 237 43.61 -8.95 -29.11
CA ARG A 237 42.66 -7.93 -29.58
C ARG A 237 41.35 -8.60 -29.96
N GLU A 238 40.25 -8.19 -29.35
CA GLU A 238 38.95 -8.60 -29.82
C GLU A 238 38.67 -8.04 -31.20
N GLN A 239 38.36 -8.88 -32.14
CA GLN A 239 38.00 -8.51 -33.49
C GLN A 239 36.50 -8.48 -33.63
N PRO A 240 35.89 -7.35 -34.01
CA PRO A 240 34.57 -7.39 -34.58
C PRO A 240 34.66 -8.24 -35.85
N ARG A 241 33.72 -9.07 -36.03
CA ARG A 241 33.61 -10.03 -37.17
C ARG A 241 34.04 -9.39 -38.50
N LEU A 242 35.01 -10.02 -39.13
CA LEU A 242 35.54 -9.56 -40.42
C LEU A 242 34.92 -10.30 -41.62
N THR A 243 34.03 -11.29 -41.41
CA THR A 243 33.49 -12.09 -42.52
C THR A 243 32.08 -11.68 -42.88
N THR A 244 31.79 -11.59 -44.16
CA THR A 244 30.47 -11.27 -44.72
C THR A 244 29.64 -12.51 -45.04
N SER A 245 30.17 -13.72 -44.80
CA SER A 245 29.47 -14.95 -45.07
C SER A 245 28.35 -15.21 -44.06
N PRO A 246 27.11 -15.43 -44.49
CA PRO A 246 26.02 -15.80 -43.58
C PRO A 246 26.15 -17.21 -43.01
N TYR A 247 27.06 -18.03 -43.55
CA TYR A 247 27.32 -19.43 -43.16
C TYR A 247 28.61 -19.61 -42.35
N ASP A 248 29.18 -18.49 -41.88
CA ASP A 248 30.39 -18.55 -41.09
C ASP A 248 30.08 -18.96 -39.66
N ASP A 249 30.34 -20.22 -39.32
CA ASP A 249 30.13 -20.81 -37.99
C ASP A 249 31.11 -20.28 -36.92
N ASN A 250 32.07 -19.46 -37.34
CA ASN A 250 33.12 -18.92 -36.46
C ASN A 250 32.78 -17.52 -35.93
N LYS A 251 31.52 -17.20 -35.82
CA LYS A 251 31.06 -15.92 -35.27
C LYS A 251 31.19 -15.93 -33.76
N ASN A 252 31.28 -14.71 -33.18
CA ASN A 252 31.02 -14.55 -31.79
C ASN A 252 29.65 -15.14 -31.47
N THR A 253 29.63 -16.12 -30.60
CA THR A 253 28.39 -16.79 -30.20
C THR A 253 27.93 -16.25 -28.89
N TYR A 254 26.63 -16.18 -28.78
CA TYR A 254 25.97 -15.71 -27.59
C TYR A 254 25.00 -16.80 -27.11
N SER A 255 25.00 -17.04 -25.83
CA SER A 255 23.90 -17.72 -25.17
C SER A 255 22.90 -16.71 -24.68
N TYR A 256 21.67 -17.14 -24.62
CA TYR A 256 20.62 -16.33 -24.01
C TYR A 256 19.83 -17.17 -23.02
N SER A 257 19.39 -16.54 -21.97
CA SER A 257 18.34 -17.06 -21.11
C SER A 257 17.13 -16.19 -21.23
N TYR A 258 16.00 -16.81 -21.05
CA TYR A 258 14.74 -16.13 -21.11
C TYR A 258 13.82 -16.78 -20.09
N ASN A 259 13.42 -15.97 -19.12
CA ASN A 259 12.55 -16.40 -18.05
C ASN A 259 11.17 -15.82 -18.28
N ALA A 260 10.17 -16.68 -18.21
CA ALA A 260 8.78 -16.27 -18.08
C ALA A 260 8.44 -16.24 -16.59
N ILE A 261 8.17 -15.05 -16.07
CA ILE A 261 7.73 -14.87 -14.71
C ILE A 261 6.20 -14.88 -14.72
N ASP A 262 5.61 -15.78 -13.95
CA ASP A 262 4.17 -15.84 -13.82
C ASP A 262 3.65 -14.62 -13.04
N VAL A 263 2.59 -14.02 -13.54
CA VAL A 263 1.90 -12.88 -12.92
C VAL A 263 0.65 -13.41 -12.25
N GLY A 264 0.54 -13.20 -10.96
CA GLY A 264 -0.58 -13.71 -10.18
C GLY A 264 -0.84 -12.88 -8.94
N CYS A 265 -1.86 -13.28 -8.20
CA CYS A 265 -2.15 -12.79 -6.87
C CYS A 265 -2.87 -13.87 -6.05
N MET A 266 -2.82 -13.74 -4.74
CA MET A 266 -3.65 -14.54 -3.84
C MET A 266 -4.98 -13.83 -3.64
N GLN A 267 -6.07 -14.46 -4.06
CA GLN A 267 -7.43 -13.98 -3.89
C GLN A 267 -7.99 -14.51 -2.58
N LEU A 268 -8.45 -13.63 -1.69
CA LEU A 268 -9.18 -14.04 -0.49
C LEU A 268 -10.50 -14.69 -0.92
N SER A 269 -10.68 -15.98 -0.68
CA SER A 269 -11.87 -16.73 -1.07
C SER A 269 -12.89 -16.86 0.07
N GLU A 270 -12.42 -16.98 1.31
CA GLU A 270 -13.27 -17.11 2.48
C GLU A 270 -12.65 -16.42 3.70
N GLU A 271 -13.49 -15.76 4.50
CA GLU A 271 -13.18 -15.29 5.84
C GLU A 271 -14.20 -15.90 6.81
N VAL A 272 -13.72 -16.55 7.87
CA VAL A 272 -14.56 -17.05 8.96
C VAL A 272 -14.20 -16.30 10.23
N ILE A 273 -15.20 -15.68 10.86
CA ILE A 273 -15.04 -15.01 12.14
C ILE A 273 -15.86 -15.77 13.18
N GLU A 274 -15.19 -16.20 14.23
CA GLU A 274 -15.80 -16.78 15.42
C GLU A 274 -15.58 -15.87 16.61
N GLN A 275 -16.65 -15.50 17.28
CA GLN A 275 -16.63 -14.68 18.48
C GLN A 275 -17.25 -15.47 19.64
N ARG A 276 -16.53 -15.51 20.76
CA ARG A 276 -17.01 -16.16 21.97
C ARG A 276 -17.68 -15.13 22.85
N GLU A 277 -18.94 -15.38 23.17
CA GLU A 277 -19.74 -14.59 24.09
C GLU A 277 -19.43 -14.96 25.56
N ASP A 278 -19.80 -14.12 26.51
CA ASP A 278 -19.57 -14.34 27.93
C ASP A 278 -20.31 -15.56 28.49
N ASP A 279 -21.43 -15.95 27.88
CA ASP A 279 -22.18 -17.15 28.22
C ASP A 279 -21.60 -18.44 27.59
N GLY A 280 -20.49 -18.33 26.87
CA GLY A 280 -19.78 -19.42 26.22
C GLY A 280 -20.30 -19.78 24.84
N ARG A 281 -21.38 -19.15 24.34
CA ARG A 281 -21.84 -19.33 22.95
C ARG A 281 -20.78 -18.80 21.97
N ILE A 282 -20.72 -19.43 20.80
CA ILE A 282 -19.86 -18.99 19.69
C ILE A 282 -20.76 -18.46 18.58
N LEU A 283 -20.60 -17.18 18.29
CA LEU A 283 -21.20 -16.55 17.12
C LEU A 283 -20.25 -16.71 15.94
N ARG A 284 -20.75 -17.31 14.87
CA ARG A 284 -19.96 -17.54 13.66
C ARG A 284 -20.50 -16.70 12.50
N ARG A 285 -19.59 -16.03 11.80
CA ARG A 285 -19.85 -15.32 10.55
C ARG A 285 -18.90 -15.84 9.49
N ARG A 286 -19.44 -16.22 8.34
CA ARG A 286 -18.66 -16.67 7.18
C ARG A 286 -18.90 -15.70 6.03
N THR A 287 -17.86 -15.23 5.40
CA THR A 287 -17.91 -14.40 4.19
C THR A 287 -17.18 -15.10 3.06
N ASN A 288 -17.86 -15.35 1.95
CA ASN A 288 -17.28 -15.86 0.71
C ASN A 288 -17.07 -14.70 -0.27
N TYR A 289 -15.95 -14.71 -0.97
CA TYR A 289 -15.55 -13.68 -1.93
C TYR A 289 -15.48 -14.26 -3.34
N TYR A 290 -16.01 -13.51 -4.32
CA TYR A 290 -16.08 -13.93 -5.72
C TYR A 290 -15.51 -12.84 -6.62
N TYR A 291 -14.78 -13.24 -7.66
CA TYR A 291 -14.01 -12.39 -8.57
C TYR A 291 -14.47 -12.65 -10.01
N ASP A 292 -15.67 -12.15 -10.36
CA ASP A 292 -16.33 -12.52 -11.62
C ASP A 292 -15.66 -11.88 -12.86
N THR A 293 -15.25 -10.61 -12.78
CA THR A 293 -14.74 -9.87 -13.94
C THR A 293 -13.28 -9.45 -13.76
N ASN A 294 -12.96 -8.89 -12.60
CA ASN A 294 -11.61 -8.43 -12.28
C ASN A 294 -10.98 -9.36 -11.24
N PRO A 295 -9.82 -9.96 -11.53
CA PRO A 295 -9.18 -10.88 -10.59
C PRO A 295 -8.60 -10.22 -9.34
N TYR A 296 -8.48 -8.89 -9.31
CA TYR A 296 -7.86 -8.16 -8.19
C TYR A 296 -8.88 -7.53 -7.24
N THR A 297 -10.17 -7.50 -7.62
CA THR A 297 -11.24 -6.91 -6.81
C THR A 297 -12.44 -7.84 -6.74
N ALA A 298 -12.89 -8.16 -5.52
CA ALA A 298 -14.08 -8.98 -5.35
C ALA A 298 -15.32 -8.23 -5.86
N SER A 299 -16.05 -8.85 -6.80
CA SER A 299 -17.30 -8.33 -7.35
C SER A 299 -18.52 -8.68 -6.51
N ARG A 300 -18.40 -9.74 -5.69
CA ARG A 300 -19.48 -10.20 -4.83
C ARG A 300 -18.92 -10.76 -3.52
N LYS A 301 -19.59 -10.42 -2.42
CA LYS A 301 -19.33 -10.97 -1.09
C LYS A 301 -20.62 -11.50 -0.51
N GLU A 302 -20.60 -12.71 0.00
CA GLU A 302 -21.75 -13.36 0.63
C GLU A 302 -21.43 -13.67 2.08
N THR A 303 -22.09 -12.98 3.00
CA THR A 303 -21.89 -13.13 4.43
C THR A 303 -23.07 -13.87 5.05
N THR A 304 -22.80 -15.05 5.63
CA THR A 304 -23.79 -15.82 6.40
C THR A 304 -23.52 -15.61 7.89
N TYR A 305 -24.53 -15.20 8.61
CA TYR A 305 -24.51 -14.97 10.06
C TYR A 305 -24.93 -16.21 10.84
N ALA A 306 -24.67 -16.21 12.15
CA ALA A 306 -25.02 -17.32 13.04
C ALA A 306 -26.51 -17.63 13.11
N ASP A 307 -27.37 -16.65 12.85
CA ASP A 307 -28.83 -16.80 12.80
C ASP A 307 -29.35 -17.34 11.46
N GLY A 308 -28.45 -17.63 10.51
CA GLY A 308 -28.79 -18.13 9.17
C GLY A 308 -29.07 -17.03 8.14
N ARG A 309 -29.15 -15.76 8.54
CA ARG A 309 -29.35 -14.63 7.64
C ARG A 309 -28.17 -14.49 6.71
N THR A 310 -28.46 -14.23 5.45
CA THR A 310 -27.43 -13.99 4.42
C THR A 310 -27.46 -12.55 3.93
N VAL A 311 -26.30 -11.90 3.92
CA VAL A 311 -26.11 -10.58 3.34
C VAL A 311 -25.17 -10.71 2.16
N THR A 312 -25.62 -10.31 0.97
CA THR A 312 -24.85 -10.31 -0.26
C THR A 312 -24.55 -8.86 -0.67
N GLU A 313 -23.29 -8.50 -0.74
CA GLU A 313 -22.83 -7.26 -1.34
C GLU A 313 -22.36 -7.54 -2.76
N ARG A 314 -22.87 -6.82 -3.74
CA ARG A 314 -22.43 -6.88 -5.13
C ARG A 314 -21.93 -5.53 -5.58
N THR A 315 -20.73 -5.51 -6.13
CA THR A 315 -20.06 -4.29 -6.61
C THR A 315 -19.77 -4.44 -8.10
N LEU A 316 -20.14 -3.43 -8.87
CA LEU A 316 -19.85 -3.34 -10.30
C LEU A 316 -18.74 -2.32 -10.55
N TYR A 317 -17.80 -2.71 -11.42
CA TYR A 317 -16.63 -1.94 -11.81
C TYR A 317 -16.67 -1.59 -13.30
N ALA A 318 -15.75 -0.77 -13.79
CA ALA A 318 -15.75 -0.34 -15.19
C ALA A 318 -15.79 -1.50 -16.20
N GLU A 319 -15.16 -2.64 -15.89
CA GLU A 319 -15.15 -3.81 -16.77
C GLU A 319 -16.49 -4.54 -16.85
N ASP A 320 -17.45 -4.23 -15.97
CA ASP A 320 -18.80 -4.81 -15.99
C ASP A 320 -19.76 -4.10 -16.96
N TYR A 321 -19.33 -3.02 -17.58
CA TYR A 321 -20.15 -2.18 -18.48
C TYR A 321 -19.70 -2.26 -19.93
N LEU A 322 -20.54 -1.72 -20.84
CA LEU A 322 -20.12 -1.47 -22.21
C LEU A 322 -18.96 -0.48 -22.23
N PRO A 323 -17.84 -0.79 -22.92
CA PRO A 323 -16.66 0.08 -22.94
C PRO A 323 -16.96 1.52 -23.38
N SER A 324 -17.92 1.75 -24.26
CA SER A 324 -18.29 3.09 -24.73
C SER A 324 -18.83 4.00 -23.63
N SER A 325 -19.46 3.44 -22.57
CA SER A 325 -20.05 4.22 -21.49
C SER A 325 -19.07 4.55 -20.35
N VAL A 326 -17.95 3.82 -20.28
CA VAL A 326 -16.93 3.94 -19.22
C VAL A 326 -15.52 4.07 -19.80
N ARG A 327 -15.43 4.55 -21.06
CA ARG A 327 -14.21 4.60 -21.84
C ARG A 327 -13.04 5.25 -21.11
N THR A 328 -13.28 6.40 -20.49
CA THR A 328 -12.26 7.14 -19.77
C THR A 328 -11.66 6.33 -18.61
N MET A 329 -12.48 5.58 -17.90
CA MET A 329 -12.00 4.74 -16.79
C MET A 329 -11.11 3.60 -17.30
N LEU A 330 -11.53 2.94 -18.39
CA LEU A 330 -10.76 1.85 -19.01
C LEU A 330 -9.43 2.36 -19.59
N ASP A 331 -9.46 3.47 -20.35
CA ASP A 331 -8.27 4.06 -20.98
C ASP A 331 -7.24 4.54 -19.94
N ARG A 332 -7.69 4.89 -18.72
CA ARG A 332 -6.87 5.33 -17.61
C ARG A 332 -6.55 4.23 -16.59
N ASN A 333 -6.97 3.00 -16.86
CA ASN A 333 -6.79 1.84 -15.98
C ASN A 333 -7.39 2.03 -14.56
N LEU A 334 -8.53 2.74 -14.46
CA LEU A 334 -9.27 2.97 -13.22
C LEU A 334 -10.24 1.82 -12.98
N LEU A 335 -9.72 0.60 -12.81
CA LEU A 335 -10.49 -0.64 -12.82
C LEU A 335 -11.08 -1.02 -11.46
N SER A 336 -10.50 -0.51 -10.36
CA SER A 336 -10.90 -0.84 -8.99
C SER A 336 -11.88 0.16 -8.37
N LEU A 337 -12.28 1.19 -9.10
CA LEU A 337 -13.26 2.17 -8.64
C LEU A 337 -14.68 1.65 -8.81
N PRO A 338 -15.49 1.53 -7.73
CA PRO A 338 -16.85 1.01 -7.80
C PRO A 338 -17.77 1.99 -8.52
N LEU A 339 -18.53 1.54 -9.50
CA LEU A 339 -19.58 2.34 -10.14
C LEU A 339 -20.95 2.13 -9.51
N GLU A 340 -21.21 0.93 -9.00
CA GLU A 340 -22.42 0.61 -8.26
C GLU A 340 -22.11 -0.44 -7.19
N ARG A 341 -22.66 -0.26 -6.01
CA ARG A 341 -22.63 -1.22 -4.92
C ARG A 341 -24.05 -1.46 -4.42
N VAL A 342 -24.47 -2.71 -4.34
CA VAL A 342 -25.81 -3.10 -3.91
C VAL A 342 -25.71 -4.15 -2.83
N VAL A 343 -26.48 -4.00 -1.77
CA VAL A 343 -26.56 -4.93 -0.66
C VAL A 343 -27.94 -5.58 -0.62
N TYR A 344 -27.94 -6.89 -0.54
CA TYR A 344 -29.13 -7.72 -0.35
C TYR A 344 -29.11 -8.34 1.04
N THR A 345 -30.25 -8.38 1.68
CA THR A 345 -30.45 -9.19 2.88
C THR A 345 -31.57 -10.18 2.57
N ASP A 346 -31.26 -11.48 2.63
CA ASP A 346 -32.19 -12.55 2.30
C ASP A 346 -32.98 -12.29 0.99
N GLU A 347 -32.22 -11.97 -0.09
CA GLU A 347 -32.72 -11.64 -1.43
C GLU A 347 -33.42 -10.26 -1.59
N THR A 348 -33.63 -9.50 -0.52
CA THR A 348 -34.21 -8.16 -0.60
C THR A 348 -33.11 -7.10 -0.72
N VAL A 349 -33.25 -6.15 -1.64
CA VAL A 349 -32.31 -5.03 -1.79
C VAL A 349 -32.54 -4.06 -0.62
N THR A 350 -31.55 -3.98 0.26
CA THR A 350 -31.63 -3.15 1.48
C THR A 350 -30.78 -1.90 1.40
N HIS A 351 -29.81 -1.84 0.51
CA HIS A 351 -28.96 -0.68 0.30
C HIS A 351 -28.37 -0.67 -1.11
N GLY A 352 -28.12 0.51 -1.65
CA GLY A 352 -27.42 0.66 -2.91
C GLY A 352 -26.84 2.05 -3.06
N ASP A 353 -25.63 2.11 -3.61
CA ASP A 353 -24.93 3.34 -3.96
C ASP A 353 -24.49 3.29 -5.41
N THR A 354 -24.53 4.44 -6.09
CA THR A 354 -23.86 4.63 -7.38
C THR A 354 -22.92 5.80 -7.32
N PHE A 355 -21.81 5.65 -8.03
CA PHE A 355 -20.72 6.63 -8.05
C PHE A 355 -20.46 7.07 -9.49
N ARG A 356 -20.16 8.34 -9.65
CA ARG A 356 -19.57 8.86 -10.87
C ARG A 356 -18.23 9.47 -10.54
N TYR A 357 -17.37 9.49 -11.53
CA TYR A 357 -15.99 9.96 -11.39
C TYR A 357 -15.66 10.95 -12.51
N ASP A 358 -14.82 11.91 -12.18
CA ASP A 358 -14.24 12.80 -13.16
C ASP A 358 -13.16 12.09 -14.02
N LEU A 359 -12.52 12.86 -14.88
CA LEU A 359 -11.46 12.36 -15.76
C LEU A 359 -10.22 11.82 -15.00
N TYR A 360 -10.07 12.15 -13.73
CA TYR A 360 -8.93 11.75 -12.89
C TYR A 360 -9.27 10.60 -11.93
N GLY A 361 -10.49 10.10 -11.96
CA GLY A 361 -10.97 9.05 -11.05
C GLY A 361 -11.36 9.58 -9.67
N ARG A 362 -11.64 10.88 -9.55
CA ARG A 362 -12.13 11.48 -8.31
C ARG A 362 -13.65 11.44 -8.31
N PRO A 363 -14.32 11.10 -7.19
CA PRO A 363 -15.78 11.06 -7.13
C PRO A 363 -16.37 12.44 -7.45
N ASP A 364 -17.23 12.55 -8.45
CA ASP A 364 -17.94 13.79 -8.77
C ASP A 364 -19.39 13.78 -8.31
N SER A 365 -19.99 12.60 -8.17
CA SER A 365 -21.33 12.48 -7.62
C SER A 365 -21.58 11.11 -6.97
N LEU A 366 -22.43 11.14 -5.95
CA LEU A 366 -22.93 10.00 -5.20
C LEU A 366 -24.45 10.00 -5.25
N SER A 367 -25.04 8.85 -5.56
CA SER A 367 -26.48 8.62 -5.40
C SER A 367 -26.70 7.36 -4.57
N THR A 368 -27.79 7.35 -3.78
CA THR A 368 -28.19 6.20 -2.98
C THR A 368 -29.63 5.82 -3.30
N LEU A 369 -30.02 4.58 -3.02
CA LEU A 369 -31.41 4.15 -3.14
C LEU A 369 -32.31 4.95 -2.20
N ALA A 370 -33.43 5.43 -2.74
CA ALA A 370 -34.44 6.19 -1.98
C ALA A 370 -35.34 5.26 -1.14
N SER A 371 -35.60 4.09 -1.68
CA SER A 371 -36.47 3.10 -1.06
C SER A 371 -35.64 1.91 -0.60
N LEU A 372 -35.91 1.44 0.59
CA LEU A 372 -35.36 0.20 1.14
C LEU A 372 -36.36 -0.93 0.88
N ASP A 373 -35.89 -2.16 0.98
CA ASP A 373 -36.69 -3.39 0.83
C ASP A 373 -37.29 -3.59 -0.57
N LEU A 374 -36.51 -3.23 -1.59
CA LEU A 374 -36.90 -3.48 -2.97
C LEU A 374 -36.79 -4.97 -3.32
N SER A 375 -37.81 -5.51 -3.97
CA SER A 375 -37.72 -6.87 -4.52
C SER A 375 -36.69 -6.90 -5.67
N PRO A 376 -36.00 -8.04 -5.88
CA PRO A 376 -35.07 -8.18 -7.02
C PRO A 376 -35.76 -7.97 -8.38
N ALA A 377 -37.08 -8.18 -8.47
CA ALA A 377 -37.84 -7.94 -9.70
C ALA A 377 -38.08 -6.46 -10.00
N SER A 378 -38.10 -5.61 -8.97
CA SER A 378 -38.32 -4.16 -9.09
C SER A 378 -37.04 -3.35 -9.22
N PHE A 379 -35.88 -3.95 -8.91
CA PHE A 379 -34.56 -3.31 -8.97
C PHE A 379 -33.77 -3.75 -10.22
N ARG A 380 -33.01 -2.82 -10.79
CA ARG A 380 -32.13 -3.10 -11.94
C ARG A 380 -30.73 -2.60 -11.69
N PHE A 381 -29.74 -3.48 -11.86
CA PHE A 381 -28.36 -3.04 -11.92
C PHE A 381 -28.10 -2.06 -13.05
N SER A 382 -27.25 -1.09 -12.81
CA SER A 382 -26.93 -0.01 -13.75
C SER A 382 -26.23 -0.48 -15.03
N ASN A 383 -25.72 -1.72 -15.08
CA ASN A 383 -25.10 -2.34 -16.25
C ASN A 383 -26.04 -3.27 -17.05
N ARG A 384 -27.34 -3.32 -16.72
CA ARG A 384 -28.26 -4.27 -17.33
C ARG A 384 -28.59 -3.87 -18.76
N SER A 385 -28.32 -4.78 -19.69
CA SER A 385 -28.74 -4.67 -21.09
C SER A 385 -30.13 -5.25 -21.29
N SER A 386 -30.90 -4.67 -22.21
CA SER A 386 -32.20 -5.23 -22.64
C SER A 386 -32.06 -6.52 -23.47
N THR A 387 -30.90 -6.76 -24.06
CA THR A 387 -30.60 -7.89 -24.95
C THR A 387 -29.75 -8.97 -24.31
N GLY A 388 -29.44 -8.85 -23.02
CA GLY A 388 -28.47 -9.68 -22.31
C GLY A 388 -27.03 -9.19 -22.52
N GLY A 389 -26.13 -9.58 -21.61
CA GLY A 389 -24.74 -9.12 -21.60
C GLY A 389 -24.55 -7.77 -20.91
N LYS A 390 -23.38 -7.14 -21.16
CA LYS A 390 -23.03 -5.86 -20.54
C LYS A 390 -23.81 -4.70 -21.16
N GLY A 391 -24.40 -3.86 -20.31
CA GLY A 391 -25.11 -2.65 -20.71
C GLY A 391 -24.28 -1.38 -20.54
N ALA A 392 -24.80 -0.26 -21.02
CA ALA A 392 -24.28 1.06 -20.69
C ALA A 392 -24.58 1.41 -19.23
N TYR A 393 -23.75 2.28 -18.64
CA TYR A 393 -24.01 2.78 -17.28
C TYR A 393 -25.33 3.55 -17.24
N THR A 394 -26.34 2.94 -16.65
CA THR A 394 -27.71 3.48 -16.54
C THR A 394 -28.26 3.13 -15.16
N PRO A 395 -28.05 3.99 -14.14
CA PRO A 395 -28.58 3.74 -12.79
C PRO A 395 -30.10 3.55 -12.78
N ASP A 396 -30.56 2.71 -11.86
CA ASP A 396 -31.98 2.49 -11.61
C ASP A 396 -32.68 3.78 -11.19
N THR A 397 -33.97 3.92 -11.51
CA THR A 397 -34.77 5.11 -11.20
C THR A 397 -35.00 5.32 -9.68
N HIS A 398 -34.77 4.30 -8.85
CA HIS A 398 -34.84 4.42 -7.40
C HIS A 398 -33.62 5.11 -6.79
N TYR A 399 -32.53 5.31 -7.55
CA TYR A 399 -31.40 6.10 -7.08
C TYR A 399 -31.72 7.57 -7.05
N ILE A 400 -31.46 8.22 -5.92
CA ILE A 400 -31.55 9.67 -5.75
C ILE A 400 -30.18 10.24 -5.47
N GLY A 401 -29.86 11.37 -6.08
CA GLY A 401 -28.62 12.10 -5.82
C GLY A 401 -28.51 12.47 -4.35
N ARG A 402 -27.32 12.33 -3.77
CA ARG A 402 -27.02 12.72 -2.38
C ARG A 402 -26.05 13.88 -2.31
N ALA A 403 -25.02 13.84 -3.11
CA ALA A 403 -24.01 14.88 -3.15
C ALA A 403 -23.35 14.95 -4.52
N SER A 404 -22.90 16.15 -4.87
CA SER A 404 -21.94 16.39 -5.95
C SER A 404 -20.71 17.10 -5.39
N LEU A 405 -19.55 16.81 -5.99
CA LEU A 405 -18.26 17.36 -5.62
C LEU A 405 -17.62 18.02 -6.85
N ARG A 406 -16.96 19.15 -6.63
CA ARG A 406 -16.15 19.81 -7.65
C ARG A 406 -14.72 19.95 -7.14
N TYR A 407 -13.80 19.99 -8.06
CA TYR A 407 -12.37 20.05 -7.77
C TYR A 407 -11.74 21.25 -8.45
N ASP A 408 -10.77 21.85 -7.78
CA ASP A 408 -9.93 22.89 -8.35
C ASP A 408 -8.86 22.31 -9.31
N ALA A 409 -8.01 23.17 -9.83
CA ALA A 409 -6.96 22.78 -10.78
C ALA A 409 -5.86 21.88 -10.16
N ASP A 410 -5.67 21.94 -8.83
CA ASP A 410 -4.71 21.09 -8.11
C ASP A 410 -5.33 19.73 -7.69
N GLY A 411 -6.65 19.59 -7.86
CA GLY A 411 -7.37 18.37 -7.50
C GLY A 411 -7.95 18.38 -6.09
N ASN A 412 -7.97 19.50 -5.42
CA ASN A 412 -8.61 19.66 -4.14
C ASN A 412 -10.11 19.89 -4.29
N ILE A 413 -10.90 19.40 -3.34
CA ILE A 413 -12.34 19.67 -3.32
C ILE A 413 -12.55 21.18 -3.16
N CYS A 414 -13.18 21.83 -4.13
CA CYS A 414 -13.52 23.25 -4.06
C CYS A 414 -15.00 23.51 -3.79
N GLU A 415 -15.88 22.50 -4.01
CA GLU A 415 -17.30 22.60 -3.67
C GLU A 415 -17.86 21.24 -3.30
N VAL A 416 -18.71 21.24 -2.26
CA VAL A 416 -19.56 20.10 -1.91
C VAL A 416 -21.00 20.59 -1.89
N GLN A 417 -21.85 19.95 -2.70
CA GLN A 417 -23.29 20.22 -2.77
C GLN A 417 -24.05 18.97 -2.33
N ALA A 418 -24.49 18.90 -1.10
CA ALA A 418 -25.42 17.87 -0.65
C ALA A 418 -26.86 18.24 -1.07
N VAL A 419 -27.64 17.24 -1.45
CA VAL A 419 -29.04 17.49 -1.87
C VAL A 419 -29.88 18.00 -0.69
N GLY A 420 -30.57 19.09 -0.90
CA GLY A 420 -31.39 19.74 0.12
C GLY A 420 -30.60 20.55 1.17
N GLN A 421 -29.30 20.70 1.00
CA GLN A 421 -28.44 21.54 1.81
C GLN A 421 -27.82 22.63 0.96
N PRO A 422 -27.52 23.81 1.54
CA PRO A 422 -26.74 24.82 0.84
C PRO A 422 -25.34 24.30 0.48
N PRO A 423 -24.75 24.82 -0.62
CA PRO A 423 -23.40 24.44 -1.00
C PRO A 423 -22.35 24.93 0.00
N ILE A 424 -21.22 24.20 0.03
CA ILE A 424 -20.05 24.59 0.80
C ILE A 424 -18.89 24.75 -0.21
N CYS A 425 -18.34 25.97 -0.21
CA CYS A 425 -17.16 26.30 -1.00
C CYS A 425 -15.88 26.18 -0.16
N TYR A 426 -14.84 25.62 -0.73
CA TYR A 426 -13.53 25.52 -0.14
C TYR A 426 -12.50 26.23 -1.02
N LEU A 427 -11.71 27.11 -0.41
CA LEU A 427 -10.57 27.73 -1.09
C LEU A 427 -9.27 27.22 -0.49
N TRP A 428 -8.38 26.82 -1.35
CA TRP A 428 -7.06 26.30 -1.00
C TRP A 428 -5.99 27.33 -1.32
N GLY A 429 -4.97 27.41 -0.47
CA GLY A 429 -3.84 28.28 -0.63
C GLY A 429 -2.52 27.56 -0.43
N TYR A 430 -1.41 28.29 -0.34
CA TYR A 430 -0.08 27.72 -0.14
C TYR A 430 0.25 26.67 -1.20
N LYS A 431 0.04 27.00 -2.48
CA LYS A 431 0.14 26.08 -3.63
C LYS A 431 -0.82 24.89 -3.51
N GLY A 432 -2.04 25.13 -3.09
CA GLY A 432 -3.07 24.11 -2.94
C GLY A 432 -2.88 23.13 -1.77
N GLN A 433 -1.98 23.44 -0.82
CA GLN A 433 -1.67 22.51 0.27
C GLN A 433 -2.51 22.67 1.53
N TYR A 434 -3.05 23.87 1.76
CA TYR A 434 -3.82 24.18 2.98
C TYR A 434 -5.17 24.80 2.64
N LEU A 435 -6.20 24.39 3.38
CA LEU A 435 -7.53 24.98 3.31
C LEU A 435 -7.52 26.34 3.97
N VAL A 436 -7.67 27.41 3.19
CA VAL A 436 -7.60 28.79 3.68
C VAL A 436 -8.95 29.43 3.92
N ALA A 437 -10.01 28.90 3.28
CA ALA A 437 -11.37 29.31 3.57
C ALA A 437 -12.37 28.18 3.38
N GLU A 438 -13.31 28.05 4.34
CA GLU A 438 -14.54 27.29 4.21
C GLU A 438 -15.70 28.29 4.22
N ILE A 439 -16.50 28.28 3.16
CA ILE A 439 -17.61 29.24 2.98
C ILE A 439 -18.86 28.41 2.80
N ARG A 440 -19.68 28.35 3.85
CA ARG A 440 -20.97 27.67 3.81
C ARG A 440 -22.03 28.57 3.25
N ASN A 441 -23.03 28.01 2.60
CA ASN A 441 -24.12 28.67 1.93
C ASN A 441 -23.68 29.50 0.72
N ALA A 442 -22.62 29.03 0.03
CA ALA A 442 -22.06 29.68 -1.15
C ALA A 442 -21.53 28.61 -2.12
N ALA A 443 -21.87 28.74 -3.40
CA ALA A 443 -21.29 27.95 -4.47
C ALA A 443 -19.90 28.50 -4.86
N TYR A 444 -19.03 27.64 -5.35
CA TYR A 444 -17.67 28.03 -5.76
C TYR A 444 -17.65 29.13 -6.83
N ASP A 445 -18.59 29.08 -7.79
CA ASP A 445 -18.70 30.10 -8.85
C ASP A 445 -19.18 31.44 -8.30
N GLU A 446 -20.03 31.45 -7.29
CA GLU A 446 -20.47 32.68 -6.61
C GLU A 446 -19.32 33.32 -5.84
N VAL A 447 -18.54 32.52 -5.11
CA VAL A 447 -17.35 32.99 -4.39
C VAL A 447 -16.27 33.48 -5.37
N THR A 448 -16.05 32.75 -6.46
CA THR A 448 -15.11 33.16 -7.51
C THR A 448 -15.53 34.48 -8.17
N THR A 449 -16.82 34.68 -8.38
CA THR A 449 -17.37 35.95 -8.91
C THR A 449 -17.19 37.09 -7.92
N ALA A 450 -17.42 36.85 -6.64
CA ALA A 450 -17.32 37.88 -5.59
C ALA A 450 -15.88 38.32 -5.33
N LEU A 451 -14.92 37.39 -5.33
CA LEU A 451 -13.49 37.66 -5.14
C LEU A 451 -12.79 38.10 -6.42
N GLY A 452 -13.31 37.67 -7.57
CA GLY A 452 -12.63 37.71 -8.87
C GLY A 452 -11.71 36.51 -9.09
N ALA A 453 -11.80 35.89 -10.29
CA ALA A 453 -11.05 34.68 -10.64
C ALA A 453 -9.52 34.85 -10.44
N ALA A 454 -8.97 36.03 -10.73
CA ALA A 454 -7.54 36.33 -10.54
C ALA A 454 -7.13 36.28 -9.04
N THR A 455 -8.01 36.70 -8.13
CA THR A 455 -7.74 36.63 -6.69
C THR A 455 -7.79 35.20 -6.19
N VAL A 456 -8.78 34.41 -6.62
CA VAL A 456 -8.88 32.97 -6.27
C VAL A 456 -7.65 32.23 -6.76
N GLU A 457 -7.22 32.47 -8.01
CA GLU A 457 -6.02 31.86 -8.59
C GLU A 457 -4.75 32.28 -7.85
N ARG A 458 -4.62 33.55 -7.48
CA ARG A 458 -3.49 34.03 -6.68
C ARG A 458 -3.46 33.38 -5.30
N ILE A 459 -4.59 33.29 -4.60
CA ILE A 459 -4.69 32.59 -3.31
C ILE A 459 -4.21 31.14 -3.46
N ARG A 460 -4.71 30.43 -4.46
CA ARG A 460 -4.36 29.02 -4.72
C ARG A 460 -2.88 28.80 -4.95
N THR A 461 -2.25 29.64 -5.77
CA THR A 461 -0.84 29.47 -6.22
C THR A 461 0.20 30.12 -5.32
N SER A 462 -0.21 30.98 -4.39
CA SER A 462 0.70 31.69 -3.48
C SER A 462 1.36 30.74 -2.48
N VAL A 463 2.63 30.98 -2.18
CA VAL A 463 3.36 30.25 -1.12
C VAL A 463 2.90 30.67 0.27
N VAL A 464 2.53 31.96 0.41
CA VAL A 464 1.98 32.56 1.62
C VAL A 464 0.90 33.56 1.18
N LEU A 465 -0.18 33.65 1.92
CA LEU A 465 -1.24 34.63 1.65
C LEU A 465 -0.75 36.03 1.94
N SER A 466 -1.02 36.96 1.03
CA SER A 466 -0.79 38.38 1.27
C SER A 466 -1.84 39.01 2.18
N GLU A 467 -1.54 40.14 2.81
CA GLU A 467 -2.52 40.93 3.57
C GLU A 467 -3.75 41.29 2.71
N GLY A 468 -3.54 41.58 1.41
CA GLY A 468 -4.63 41.85 0.48
C GLY A 468 -5.52 40.63 0.21
N ASP A 469 -4.94 39.39 0.20
CA ASP A 469 -5.73 38.18 0.07
C ASP A 469 -6.57 37.90 1.30
N LEU A 470 -6.00 38.10 2.50
CA LEU A 470 -6.71 37.98 3.76
C LEU A 470 -7.83 39.00 3.88
N ALA A 471 -7.55 40.27 3.54
CA ALA A 471 -8.56 41.32 3.52
C ALA A 471 -9.71 41.05 2.53
N ALA A 472 -9.40 40.43 1.36
CA ALA A 472 -10.42 40.05 0.40
C ALA A 472 -11.31 38.92 0.94
N LEU A 473 -10.74 37.92 1.61
CA LEU A 473 -11.48 36.83 2.25
C LEU A 473 -12.35 37.35 3.40
N ASP A 474 -11.82 38.25 4.24
CA ASP A 474 -12.55 38.87 5.34
C ASP A 474 -13.68 39.80 4.82
N GLY A 475 -13.45 40.47 3.69
CA GLY A 475 -14.45 41.26 3.00
C GLY A 475 -15.71 40.48 2.62
N LEU A 476 -15.60 39.16 2.33
CA LEU A 476 -16.75 38.31 2.06
C LEU A 476 -17.68 38.22 3.30
N ARG A 477 -17.11 38.11 4.49
CA ARG A 477 -17.86 38.00 5.77
C ARG A 477 -18.76 39.21 6.03
N THR A 478 -18.34 40.37 5.58
CA THR A 478 -19.10 41.62 5.76
C THR A 478 -20.03 41.93 4.60
N SER A 479 -19.63 41.61 3.37
CA SER A 479 -20.40 41.93 2.15
C SER A 479 -21.48 40.90 1.82
N ARG A 480 -21.35 39.68 2.32
CA ARG A 480 -22.26 38.55 2.07
C ARG A 480 -22.73 37.95 3.39
N LYS A 481 -23.68 38.63 4.04
CA LYS A 481 -24.17 38.26 5.38
C LYS A 481 -24.83 36.88 5.45
N GLU A 482 -25.29 36.36 4.33
CA GLU A 482 -25.85 35.02 4.17
C GLU A 482 -24.81 33.92 4.14
N TRP A 483 -23.54 34.26 3.91
CA TRP A 483 -22.43 33.29 3.85
C TRP A 483 -21.76 33.14 5.21
N HIS A 484 -21.47 31.92 5.60
CA HIS A 484 -20.71 31.61 6.82
C HIS A 484 -19.25 31.40 6.44
N VAL A 485 -18.44 32.44 6.58
CA VAL A 485 -17.04 32.46 6.13
C VAL A 485 -16.11 32.15 7.30
N THR A 486 -15.45 31.02 7.26
CA THR A 486 -14.34 30.67 8.16
C THR A 486 -13.03 30.76 7.36
N THR A 487 -12.05 31.48 7.88
CA THR A 487 -10.72 31.62 7.23
C THR A 487 -9.62 31.09 8.13
N ALA A 488 -8.55 30.58 7.54
CA ALA A 488 -7.38 30.06 8.26
C ALA A 488 -6.08 30.48 7.60
N THR A 489 -5.07 30.73 8.41
CA THR A 489 -3.70 30.95 7.97
C THR A 489 -2.78 29.87 8.54
N TYR A 490 -1.65 29.64 7.90
CA TYR A 490 -0.75 28.55 8.28
C TYR A 490 0.70 29.02 8.32
N ILE A 491 1.46 28.42 9.24
CA ILE A 491 2.91 28.38 9.18
C ILE A 491 3.27 27.09 8.43
N PRO A 492 3.76 27.16 7.19
CA PRO A 492 4.05 25.96 6.40
C PRO A 492 4.92 24.95 7.15
N LEU A 493 4.56 23.67 7.08
CA LEU A 493 5.22 22.53 7.76
C LEU A 493 5.12 22.53 9.29
N VAL A 494 4.49 23.53 9.90
CA VAL A 494 4.31 23.62 11.36
C VAL A 494 2.86 23.39 11.74
N GLY A 495 1.95 24.30 11.32
CA GLY A 495 0.55 24.18 11.69
C GLY A 495 -0.28 25.41 11.33
N MET A 496 -1.51 25.45 11.84
CA MET A 496 -2.41 26.60 11.68
C MET A 496 -1.89 27.79 12.50
N ALA A 497 -1.73 28.94 11.88
CA ALA A 497 -1.31 30.17 12.56
C ALA A 497 -2.50 30.91 13.17
N SER A 498 -3.60 31.06 12.41
CA SER A 498 -4.84 31.63 12.91
C SER A 498 -6.05 31.02 12.23
N MET A 499 -7.20 31.16 12.89
CA MET A 499 -8.53 30.85 12.35
C MET A 499 -9.51 31.96 12.74
N THR A 500 -10.25 32.44 11.77
CA THR A 500 -11.33 33.43 12.03
C THR A 500 -12.68 32.79 11.73
N ASP A 501 -13.56 32.79 12.71
CA ASP A 501 -14.90 32.22 12.63
C ASP A 501 -15.86 33.10 11.79
N PRO A 502 -17.08 32.63 11.46
CA PRO A 502 -18.05 33.43 10.71
C PRO A 502 -18.50 34.72 11.43
N SER A 503 -18.31 34.81 12.74
CA SER A 503 -18.60 36.04 13.53
C SER A 503 -17.45 37.04 13.51
N GLY A 504 -16.33 36.71 12.85
CA GLY A 504 -15.13 37.55 12.82
C GLY A 504 -14.24 37.42 14.05
N ARG A 505 -14.45 36.39 14.88
CA ARG A 505 -13.59 36.15 16.05
C ARG A 505 -12.38 35.33 15.59
N GLU A 506 -11.20 35.89 15.87
CA GLU A 506 -9.94 35.23 15.54
C GLU A 506 -9.46 34.38 16.71
N THR A 507 -8.88 33.23 16.40
CA THR A 507 -8.11 32.39 17.31
C THR A 507 -6.73 32.23 16.73
N THR A 508 -5.67 32.46 17.52
CA THR A 508 -4.28 32.34 17.08
C THR A 508 -3.58 31.20 17.80
N TYR A 509 -2.65 30.58 17.10
CA TYR A 509 -1.91 29.41 17.56
C TYR A 509 -0.42 29.69 17.53
N GLU A 510 0.25 29.48 18.65
CA GLU A 510 1.69 29.70 18.80
C GLU A 510 2.42 28.39 18.99
N TYR A 511 3.60 28.29 18.39
CA TYR A 511 4.41 27.07 18.35
C TYR A 511 5.81 27.34 18.90
N ASP A 512 6.42 26.33 19.52
CA ASP A 512 7.83 26.38 19.91
C ASP A 512 8.78 26.17 18.71
N ALA A 513 10.09 26.23 18.97
CA ALA A 513 11.11 26.04 17.97
C ALA A 513 11.11 24.63 17.32
N PHE A 514 10.41 23.67 17.90
CA PHE A 514 10.23 22.33 17.37
C PHE A 514 8.91 22.16 16.62
N GLY A 515 8.13 23.24 16.45
CA GLY A 515 6.84 23.23 15.78
C GLY A 515 5.71 22.59 16.60
N ARG A 516 5.83 22.54 17.93
CA ARG A 516 4.79 22.04 18.83
C ARG A 516 3.93 23.21 19.31
N LEU A 517 2.60 23.02 19.35
CA LEU A 517 1.64 24.03 19.82
C LEU A 517 1.86 24.32 21.30
N ILE A 518 2.17 25.57 21.66
CA ILE A 518 2.39 26.00 23.04
C ILE A 518 1.29 26.86 23.60
N SER A 519 0.55 27.58 22.75
CA SER A 519 -0.47 28.52 23.21
C SER A 519 -1.58 28.66 22.18
N VAL A 520 -2.80 28.78 22.66
CA VAL A 520 -3.98 29.20 21.88
C VAL A 520 -4.52 30.47 22.53
N LYS A 521 -4.69 31.50 21.70
CA LYS A 521 -5.19 32.79 22.16
C LYS A 521 -6.47 33.17 21.43
N ASP A 522 -7.36 33.87 22.12
CA ASP A 522 -8.56 34.44 21.51
C ASP A 522 -8.26 35.74 20.74
N GLY A 523 -9.28 36.32 20.09
CA GLY A 523 -9.16 37.55 19.32
C GLY A 523 -8.81 38.82 20.13
N LYS A 524 -8.72 38.71 21.45
CA LYS A 524 -8.21 39.78 22.33
C LYS A 524 -6.75 39.54 22.71
N GLY A 525 -6.18 38.43 22.31
CA GLY A 525 -4.83 38.00 22.67
C GLY A 525 -4.77 37.33 24.05
N GLU A 526 -5.95 37.02 24.68
CA GLU A 526 -6.01 36.32 25.94
C GLU A 526 -5.77 34.83 25.71
N GLN A 527 -4.90 34.21 26.51
CA GLN A 527 -4.57 32.80 26.40
C GLN A 527 -5.75 31.93 26.90
N VAL A 528 -6.33 31.14 26.01
CA VAL A 528 -7.44 30.21 26.29
C VAL A 528 -6.94 28.80 26.61
N GLN A 529 -5.78 28.41 26.04
CA GLN A 529 -5.13 27.15 26.30
C GLN A 529 -3.61 27.33 26.29
N SER A 530 -2.89 26.55 27.09
CA SER A 530 -1.44 26.46 27.07
C SER A 530 -0.98 25.00 27.15
N TYR A 531 0.14 24.74 26.51
CA TYR A 531 0.75 23.42 26.48
C TYR A 531 2.23 23.55 26.88
N ASP A 532 2.60 22.90 27.96
CA ASP A 532 3.98 22.78 28.42
C ASP A 532 4.54 21.41 28.06
N TYR A 533 5.68 21.39 27.41
CA TYR A 533 6.37 20.18 27.01
C TYR A 533 7.64 20.04 27.85
N HIS A 534 7.70 19.01 28.66
CA HIS A 534 8.87 18.69 29.46
C HIS A 534 9.66 17.57 28.77
N PHE A 535 10.95 17.77 28.63
CA PHE A 535 11.86 16.66 28.26
C PHE A 535 12.22 15.92 29.55
N ALA A 536 12.21 14.58 29.50
CA ALA A 536 12.82 13.81 30.54
C ALA A 536 14.30 14.20 30.62
N THR A 537 14.73 14.82 31.70
CA THR A 537 16.15 15.02 31.98
C THR A 537 16.71 13.65 32.33
N GLU A 538 17.66 13.15 31.52
CA GLU A 538 18.45 11.98 31.92
C GLU A 538 19.13 12.28 33.25
N ASN A 539 18.61 11.71 34.31
CA ASN A 539 19.41 11.49 35.50
C ASN A 539 20.39 10.37 35.17
N ARG A 540 21.65 10.75 34.92
CA ARG A 540 22.78 9.84 34.81
C ARG A 540 23.02 9.12 36.12
#